data_aa5ffb5612e180266f3f50890034311e
#
_entry.id   aa5ffb5612e180266f3f50890034311e
#
_cell.length_a   1.000
_cell.length_b   1.000
_cell.length_c   1.000
_cell.angle_alpha   90.00
_cell.angle_beta   90.00
_cell.angle_gamma   90.00
#
_symmetry.space_group_name_H-M   'P 1'
#
loop_
_entity.id
_entity.type
_entity.pdbx_description
1 polymer ?
#
loop_
_entity_poly.entity_id
_entity_poly.type
_entity_poly.pdbx_seq_one_letter_code
_entity_poly.pdbx_strand_id
1 'polypeptide(L)'
;MRRSRGRIIDVETLEDFDRRLAIGACDLSGWRVRGLDLTGRIEGLSDACRISGATFLGCTFGPGVEARVAAAGALVLPAITNAPVDVYRSSLYTADELYDDHSYARSLDARAYSWSQDAHRRDDLLAIALHDHAIDDALAEWTGSRHLVGVMGAHAAERGTAAYAGAARLGQVLGRQRVVATGGGPGAMEAANLGASLSGRPVEALDEALAMLAEVPSYRPSVDAWLRTAFAARDRHPDPAESLGIPTWHYGHEPPNVFATGIAKYFGNPAREAILLEVCDAGIVFLEGAGGTVQEIFQDACENYYADESSVAPMVLVGKTYWTETLPAWPLLRSLARGRAMEGHIHLVDSTEEAAGVVGE
;
A
#
# COMPACT_ATOMS: atom_id res chain seq x y z
N MET A 1 2.88 -8.74 21.35
CA MET A 1 1.52 -9.35 21.44
C MET A 1 1.63 -10.87 21.31
N ARG A 2 1.00 -11.66 22.17
CA ARG A 2 0.93 -13.12 21.99
C ARG A 2 0.08 -13.41 20.74
N ARG A 3 0.68 -13.98 19.69
CA ARG A 3 -0.06 -14.52 18.54
C ARG A 3 -1.09 -15.52 19.07
N SER A 4 -2.38 -15.25 18.89
CA SER A 4 -3.41 -16.24 19.15
C SER A 4 -3.17 -17.43 18.23
N ARG A 5 -3.31 -18.65 18.73
CA ARG A 5 -3.29 -19.85 17.89
C ARG A 5 -4.55 -20.00 17.04
N GLY A 6 -5.46 -19.01 17.08
CA GLY A 6 -6.68 -18.97 16.29
C GLY A 6 -6.36 -18.61 14.85
N ARG A 7 -6.62 -19.52 13.92
CA ARG A 7 -6.54 -19.29 12.48
C ARG A 7 -7.66 -18.33 12.10
N ILE A 8 -7.31 -17.18 11.52
CA ILE A 8 -8.30 -16.30 10.89
C ILE A 8 -8.77 -16.99 9.60
N ILE A 9 -10.08 -17.01 9.37
CA ILE A 9 -10.70 -17.62 8.20
C ILE A 9 -11.58 -16.55 7.55
N ASP A 10 -11.13 -16.04 6.41
CA ASP A 10 -11.94 -15.14 5.61
C ASP A 10 -12.95 -15.93 4.77
N VAL A 11 -14.21 -15.49 4.77
CA VAL A 11 -15.33 -16.09 4.07
C VAL A 11 -16.07 -15.01 3.30
N GLU A 12 -15.95 -15.03 1.99
CA GLU A 12 -16.43 -13.98 1.07
C GLU A 12 -17.48 -14.47 0.09
N THR A 13 -17.77 -15.77 0.09
CA THR A 13 -18.80 -16.35 -0.77
C THR A 13 -19.73 -17.24 0.02
N LEU A 14 -21.01 -17.26 -0.39
CA LEU A 14 -22.00 -18.15 0.20
C LEU A 14 -21.63 -19.62 -0.02
N GLU A 15 -21.01 -19.95 -1.16
CA GLU A 15 -20.55 -21.30 -1.44
C GLU A 15 -19.50 -21.78 -0.44
N ASP A 16 -18.50 -20.94 -0.11
CA ASP A 16 -17.49 -21.28 0.89
C ASP A 16 -18.09 -21.37 2.29
N PHE A 17 -19.01 -20.45 2.62
CA PHE A 17 -19.74 -20.46 3.90
C PHE A 17 -20.53 -21.76 4.05
N ASP A 18 -21.39 -22.09 3.11
CA ASP A 18 -22.23 -23.29 3.13
C ASP A 18 -21.40 -24.58 3.09
N ARG A 19 -20.33 -24.63 2.29
CA ARG A 19 -19.40 -25.77 2.23
C ARG A 19 -18.74 -26.05 3.59
N ARG A 20 -18.26 -25.00 4.28
CA ARG A 20 -17.62 -25.14 5.61
C ARG A 20 -18.59 -25.68 6.64
N LEU A 21 -19.83 -25.19 6.65
CA LEU A 21 -20.87 -25.72 7.53
C LEU A 21 -21.24 -27.15 7.20
N ALA A 22 -21.35 -27.50 5.92
CA ALA A 22 -21.69 -28.87 5.47
C ALA A 22 -20.66 -29.92 5.89
N ILE A 23 -19.38 -29.56 5.97
CA ILE A 23 -18.31 -30.45 6.48
C ILE A 23 -18.21 -30.47 8.02
N GLY A 24 -19.16 -29.82 8.72
CA GLY A 24 -19.29 -29.89 10.17
C GLY A 24 -18.54 -28.80 10.94
N ALA A 25 -18.17 -27.69 10.29
CA ALA A 25 -17.64 -26.54 11.02
C ALA A 25 -18.70 -25.98 11.97
N CYS A 26 -18.43 -26.03 13.29
CA CYS A 26 -19.33 -25.57 14.35
C CYS A 26 -18.65 -24.66 15.37
N ASP A 27 -17.40 -24.32 15.17
CA ASP A 27 -16.68 -23.25 15.87
C ASP A 27 -16.29 -22.17 14.84
N LEU A 28 -17.00 -21.05 14.88
CA LEU A 28 -16.80 -19.92 14.00
C LEU A 28 -15.82 -18.88 14.61
N SER A 29 -15.20 -19.17 15.74
CA SER A 29 -14.21 -18.27 16.31
C SER A 29 -13.06 -18.01 15.32
N GLY A 30 -12.77 -16.73 15.08
CA GLY A 30 -11.80 -16.31 14.08
C GLY A 30 -12.31 -16.28 12.63
N TRP A 31 -13.59 -16.59 12.39
CA TRP A 31 -14.16 -16.35 11.07
C TRP A 31 -14.41 -14.86 10.86
N ARG A 32 -14.04 -14.38 9.69
CA ARG A 32 -14.39 -13.05 9.17
C ARG A 32 -15.28 -13.25 7.94
N VAL A 33 -16.55 -12.98 8.09
CA VAL A 33 -17.57 -13.15 7.03
C VAL A 33 -17.90 -11.78 6.47
N ARG A 34 -17.75 -11.59 5.16
CA ARG A 34 -17.83 -10.28 4.52
C ARG A 34 -18.92 -10.22 3.45
N GLY A 35 -19.82 -9.23 3.56
CA GLY A 35 -20.77 -8.84 2.52
C GLY A 35 -21.79 -9.91 2.11
N LEU A 36 -22.02 -10.94 2.93
CA LEU A 36 -22.89 -12.05 2.57
C LEU A 36 -24.33 -11.85 3.05
N ASP A 37 -25.29 -12.27 2.21
CA ASP A 37 -26.67 -12.46 2.64
C ASP A 37 -26.82 -13.82 3.32
N LEU A 38 -26.84 -13.78 4.65
CA LEU A 38 -26.93 -14.95 5.51
C LEU A 38 -28.38 -15.27 5.92
N THR A 39 -29.38 -14.63 5.28
CA THR A 39 -30.80 -14.89 5.53
C THR A 39 -31.12 -16.37 5.31
N GLY A 40 -31.72 -17.03 6.31
CA GLY A 40 -32.04 -18.46 6.29
C GLY A 40 -30.86 -19.41 6.52
N ARG A 41 -29.63 -18.93 6.69
CA ARG A 41 -28.42 -19.77 6.83
C ARG A 41 -27.91 -19.88 8.27
N ILE A 42 -28.08 -18.84 9.05
CA ILE A 42 -27.46 -18.76 10.39
C ILE A 42 -28.48 -18.88 11.52
N GLU A 43 -29.78 -18.96 11.21
CA GLU A 43 -30.86 -18.97 12.19
C GLU A 43 -30.78 -20.13 13.19
N GLY A 44 -30.28 -21.27 12.77
CA GLY A 44 -30.09 -22.45 13.63
C GLY A 44 -28.68 -22.64 14.20
N LEU A 45 -27.71 -21.86 13.77
CA LEU A 45 -26.33 -22.03 14.18
C LEU A 45 -26.07 -21.54 15.61
N SER A 46 -26.77 -20.49 16.06
CA SER A 46 -26.58 -19.88 17.39
C SER A 46 -26.84 -20.83 18.55
N ASP A 47 -27.62 -21.89 18.32
CA ASP A 47 -28.00 -22.86 19.37
C ASP A 47 -27.09 -24.11 19.38
N ALA A 48 -26.44 -24.39 18.26
CA ALA A 48 -25.65 -25.62 18.06
C ALA A 48 -24.14 -25.34 17.93
N CYS A 49 -23.74 -24.11 17.56
CA CYS A 49 -22.39 -23.78 17.19
C CYS A 49 -21.86 -22.60 18.01
N ARG A 50 -20.53 -22.59 18.21
CA ARG A 50 -19.83 -21.48 18.86
C ARG A 50 -19.65 -20.34 17.85
N ILE A 51 -20.39 -19.24 18.05
CA ILE A 51 -20.31 -18.03 17.23
C ILE A 51 -19.41 -16.97 17.88
N SER A 52 -19.17 -17.08 19.18
CA SER A 52 -18.33 -16.14 19.93
C SER A 52 -16.93 -16.01 19.29
N GLY A 53 -16.51 -14.77 19.01
CA GLY A 53 -15.25 -14.48 18.36
C GLY A 53 -15.28 -14.54 16.82
N ALA A 54 -16.46 -14.75 16.23
CA ALA A 54 -16.68 -14.49 14.80
C ALA A 54 -16.89 -13.00 14.54
N THR A 55 -16.56 -12.54 13.35
CA THR A 55 -16.79 -11.16 12.89
C THR A 55 -17.61 -11.19 11.60
N PHE A 56 -18.73 -10.48 11.59
CA PHE A 56 -19.60 -10.32 10.42
C PHE A 56 -19.54 -8.87 9.96
N LEU A 57 -19.07 -8.64 8.75
CA LEU A 57 -18.75 -7.33 8.18
C LEU A 57 -19.70 -7.07 7.00
N GLY A 58 -20.67 -6.17 7.18
CA GLY A 58 -21.62 -5.83 6.12
C GLY A 58 -22.56 -6.97 5.70
N CYS A 59 -22.74 -7.98 6.54
CA CYS A 59 -23.63 -9.11 6.25
C CYS A 59 -25.09 -8.75 6.49
N THR A 60 -25.99 -9.38 5.70
CA THR A 60 -27.43 -9.30 5.90
C THR A 60 -27.93 -10.53 6.65
N PHE A 61 -28.86 -10.34 7.56
CA PHE A 61 -29.45 -11.39 8.41
C PHE A 61 -30.96 -11.39 8.30
N GLY A 62 -31.57 -12.52 8.61
CA GLY A 62 -33.01 -12.60 8.82
C GLY A 62 -33.47 -11.79 10.05
N PRO A 63 -34.79 -11.53 10.18
CA PRO A 63 -35.35 -10.71 11.26
C PRO A 63 -34.93 -11.22 12.65
N GLY A 64 -34.31 -10.36 13.46
CA GLY A 64 -33.89 -10.67 14.84
C GLY A 64 -32.64 -11.56 14.96
N VAL A 65 -32.06 -12.05 13.88
CA VAL A 65 -30.90 -12.93 13.87
C VAL A 65 -29.64 -12.17 14.24
N GLU A 66 -29.46 -10.97 13.68
CA GLU A 66 -28.32 -10.09 13.98
C GLU A 66 -28.13 -9.88 15.50
N ALA A 67 -29.22 -9.51 16.18
CA ALA A 67 -29.18 -9.29 17.64
C ALA A 67 -28.82 -10.58 18.42
N ARG A 68 -29.28 -11.76 17.96
CA ARG A 68 -28.91 -13.04 18.58
C ARG A 68 -27.44 -13.39 18.36
N VAL A 69 -26.93 -13.18 17.15
CA VAL A 69 -25.54 -13.43 16.79
C VAL A 69 -24.61 -12.52 17.61
N ALA A 70 -24.95 -11.25 17.74
CA ALA A 70 -24.23 -10.30 18.58
C ALA A 70 -24.29 -10.70 20.08
N ALA A 71 -25.46 -11.11 20.59
CA ALA A 71 -25.63 -11.59 21.95
C ALA A 71 -24.86 -12.90 22.24
N ALA A 72 -24.62 -13.72 21.21
CA ALA A 72 -23.79 -14.92 21.29
C ALA A 72 -22.27 -14.61 21.28
N GLY A 73 -21.87 -13.34 21.22
CA GLY A 73 -20.48 -12.88 21.36
C GLY A 73 -19.73 -12.71 20.03
N ALA A 74 -20.44 -12.62 18.91
CA ALA A 74 -19.85 -12.19 17.65
C ALA A 74 -19.81 -10.66 17.54
N LEU A 75 -18.82 -10.15 16.81
CA LEU A 75 -18.81 -8.75 16.35
C LEU A 75 -19.62 -8.66 15.06
N VAL A 76 -20.63 -7.80 15.04
CA VAL A 76 -21.42 -7.53 13.84
C VAL A 76 -21.31 -6.05 13.49
N LEU A 77 -20.81 -5.75 12.30
CA LEU A 77 -20.73 -4.39 11.75
C LEU A 77 -21.69 -4.27 10.57
N PRO A 78 -22.47 -3.17 10.50
CA PRO A 78 -23.51 -3.01 9.48
C PRO A 78 -22.93 -2.82 8.08
N ALA A 79 -23.75 -3.06 7.04
CA ALA A 79 -23.40 -2.68 5.69
C ALA A 79 -23.31 -1.15 5.55
N ILE A 80 -22.23 -0.67 4.96
CA ILE A 80 -21.98 0.74 4.65
C ILE A 80 -22.25 0.94 3.14
N THR A 81 -23.30 1.65 2.79
CA THR A 81 -23.77 1.79 1.40
C THR A 81 -23.51 3.15 0.78
N ASN A 82 -23.08 4.13 1.56
CA ASN A 82 -22.84 5.51 1.11
C ASN A 82 -21.38 5.78 0.72
N ALA A 83 -20.46 4.86 0.95
CA ALA A 83 -19.08 4.96 0.49
C ALA A 83 -18.93 4.42 -0.94
N PRO A 84 -18.13 5.05 -1.81
CA PRO A 84 -17.88 4.54 -3.15
C PRO A 84 -16.93 3.33 -3.18
N VAL A 85 -16.32 3.01 -2.06
CA VAL A 85 -15.37 1.90 -1.87
C VAL A 85 -15.97 0.81 -0.97
N ASP A 86 -15.49 -0.41 -1.13
CA ASP A 86 -15.77 -1.48 -0.17
C ASP A 86 -14.95 -1.23 1.10
N VAL A 87 -15.65 -0.88 2.19
CA VAL A 87 -15.02 -0.57 3.49
C VAL A 87 -14.58 -1.82 4.26
N TYR A 88 -14.94 -3.01 3.77
CA TYR A 88 -14.59 -4.29 4.39
C TYR A 88 -13.73 -5.16 3.46
N ARG A 89 -13.05 -4.56 2.51
CA ARG A 89 -12.22 -5.29 1.55
C ARG A 89 -11.17 -6.17 2.23
N SER A 90 -10.85 -7.28 1.60
CA SER A 90 -9.87 -8.25 2.07
C SER A 90 -8.55 -8.25 1.30
N SER A 91 -8.48 -7.49 0.21
CA SER A 91 -7.32 -7.43 -0.67
C SER A 91 -6.91 -6.01 -0.98
N LEU A 92 -5.66 -5.81 -1.38
CA LEU A 92 -5.18 -4.53 -1.89
C LEU A 92 -5.88 -4.18 -3.21
N TYR A 93 -5.90 -2.90 -3.53
CA TYR A 93 -6.37 -2.43 -4.84
C TYR A 93 -5.41 -2.83 -5.95
N THR A 94 -5.94 -2.92 -7.16
CA THR A 94 -5.17 -2.91 -8.40
C THR A 94 -5.39 -1.59 -9.15
N ALA A 95 -4.50 -1.29 -10.10
CA ALA A 95 -4.70 -0.12 -10.95
C ALA A 95 -5.99 -0.23 -11.78
N ASP A 96 -6.32 -1.44 -12.27
CA ASP A 96 -7.53 -1.66 -13.07
C ASP A 96 -8.81 -1.45 -12.26
N GLU A 97 -8.80 -1.77 -10.95
CA GLU A 97 -9.91 -1.50 -10.04
C GLU A 97 -10.07 0.00 -9.76
N LEU A 98 -8.94 0.70 -9.50
CA LEU A 98 -8.98 2.15 -9.22
C LEU A 98 -9.38 2.97 -10.45
N TYR A 99 -9.03 2.50 -11.65
CA TYR A 99 -9.32 3.14 -12.93
C TYR A 99 -10.36 2.37 -13.74
N ASP A 100 -11.50 2.09 -13.11
CA ASP A 100 -12.62 1.31 -13.62
C ASP A 100 -13.42 1.99 -14.75
N ASP A 101 -13.07 3.21 -15.16
CA ASP A 101 -13.68 3.98 -16.26
C ASP A 101 -12.60 4.55 -17.20
N HIS A 102 -12.93 4.72 -18.46
CA HIS A 102 -12.05 5.33 -19.47
C HIS A 102 -11.73 6.81 -19.20
N SER A 103 -12.49 7.48 -18.36
CA SER A 103 -12.25 8.85 -17.91
C SER A 103 -11.90 8.86 -16.43
N TYR A 104 -10.74 9.41 -16.10
CA TYR A 104 -10.30 9.54 -14.72
C TYR A 104 -11.36 10.16 -13.80
N ALA A 105 -12.04 11.21 -14.27
CA ALA A 105 -13.06 11.90 -13.48
C ALA A 105 -14.24 11.02 -13.03
N ARG A 106 -14.47 9.87 -13.70
CA ARG A 106 -15.50 8.91 -13.35
C ARG A 106 -14.96 7.64 -12.69
N SER A 107 -13.64 7.48 -12.63
CA SER A 107 -12.99 6.33 -12.02
C SER A 107 -13.32 6.19 -10.54
N LEU A 108 -13.15 4.99 -10.00
CA LEU A 108 -13.28 4.73 -8.56
C LEU A 108 -12.37 5.65 -7.76
N ASP A 109 -11.13 5.86 -8.21
CA ASP A 109 -10.17 6.73 -7.55
C ASP A 109 -10.69 8.18 -7.40
N ALA A 110 -11.19 8.75 -8.50
CA ALA A 110 -11.72 10.12 -8.48
C ALA A 110 -13.01 10.23 -7.65
N ARG A 111 -13.89 9.22 -7.72
CA ARG A 111 -15.13 9.18 -6.91
C ARG A 111 -14.83 9.09 -5.42
N ALA A 112 -13.87 8.22 -5.03
CA ALA A 112 -13.45 8.08 -3.63
C ALA A 112 -12.82 9.37 -3.10
N TYR A 113 -11.97 10.02 -3.90
CA TYR A 113 -11.40 11.32 -3.55
C TYR A 113 -12.50 12.37 -3.34
N SER A 114 -13.40 12.54 -4.32
CA SER A 114 -14.49 13.52 -4.22
C SER A 114 -15.36 13.27 -2.98
N TRP A 115 -15.73 12.02 -2.74
CA TRP A 115 -16.51 11.63 -1.56
C TRP A 115 -15.78 11.97 -0.25
N SER A 116 -14.48 11.71 -0.18
CA SER A 116 -13.68 11.98 1.02
C SER A 116 -13.57 13.48 1.36
N GLN A 117 -13.60 14.35 0.35
CA GLN A 117 -13.58 15.81 0.56
C GLN A 117 -14.91 16.33 1.14
N ASP A 118 -16.02 15.67 0.83
CA ASP A 118 -17.36 15.99 1.30
C ASP A 118 -17.76 15.19 2.57
N ALA A 119 -16.91 14.27 3.04
CA ALA A 119 -17.17 13.40 4.17
C ALA A 119 -17.07 14.15 5.51
N HIS A 120 -18.17 14.76 5.94
CA HIS A 120 -18.27 15.47 7.21
C HIS A 120 -19.26 14.83 8.18
N ARG A 121 -20.00 13.81 7.74
CA ARG A 121 -20.98 13.11 8.56
C ARG A 121 -20.28 12.06 9.42
N ARG A 122 -20.84 11.78 10.58
CA ARG A 122 -20.30 10.78 11.52
C ARG A 122 -20.13 9.39 10.87
N ASP A 123 -21.09 9.01 10.05
CA ASP A 123 -21.11 7.71 9.37
C ASP A 123 -20.03 7.62 8.29
N ASP A 124 -19.71 8.73 7.61
CA ASP A 124 -18.65 8.79 6.61
C ASP A 124 -17.26 8.64 7.26
N LEU A 125 -17.05 9.27 8.42
CA LEU A 125 -15.81 9.12 9.19
C LEU A 125 -15.64 7.68 9.71
N LEU A 126 -16.73 7.02 10.09
CA LEU A 126 -16.68 5.60 10.46
C LEU A 126 -16.33 4.72 9.26
N ALA A 127 -16.93 5.00 8.09
CA ALA A 127 -16.61 4.29 6.84
C ALA A 127 -15.13 4.41 6.47
N ILE A 128 -14.56 5.63 6.58
CA ILE A 128 -13.13 5.89 6.39
C ILE A 128 -12.28 5.04 7.33
N ALA A 129 -12.60 5.04 8.62
CA ALA A 129 -11.84 4.29 9.63
C ALA A 129 -11.91 2.77 9.41
N LEU A 130 -13.07 2.24 9.02
CA LEU A 130 -13.25 0.82 8.71
C LEU A 130 -12.50 0.42 7.44
N HIS A 131 -12.54 1.25 6.40
CA HIS A 131 -11.80 1.04 5.18
C HIS A 131 -10.29 1.01 5.43
N ASP A 132 -9.74 2.00 6.13
CA ASP A 132 -8.31 2.09 6.38
C ASP A 132 -7.83 0.91 7.25
N HIS A 133 -8.63 0.48 8.24
CA HIS A 133 -8.35 -0.74 8.98
C HIS A 133 -8.39 -2.01 8.10
N ALA A 134 -9.32 -2.08 7.15
CA ALA A 134 -9.38 -3.21 6.21
C ALA A 134 -8.15 -3.24 5.28
N ILE A 135 -7.66 -2.07 4.86
CA ILE A 135 -6.41 -1.94 4.11
C ILE A 135 -5.19 -2.37 4.97
N ASP A 136 -5.15 -2.00 6.27
CA ASP A 136 -4.09 -2.45 7.18
C ASP A 136 -4.02 -3.98 7.24
N ASP A 137 -5.18 -4.64 7.43
CA ASP A 137 -5.26 -6.10 7.46
C ASP A 137 -4.79 -6.73 6.12
N ALA A 138 -5.29 -6.22 4.99
CA ALA A 138 -4.91 -6.69 3.66
C ALA A 138 -3.42 -6.48 3.37
N LEU A 139 -2.86 -5.36 3.79
CA LEU A 139 -1.44 -5.05 3.64
C LEU A 139 -0.57 -5.97 4.50
N ALA A 140 -0.95 -6.19 5.76
CA ALA A 140 -0.22 -7.10 6.65
C ALA A 140 -0.21 -8.54 6.13
N GLU A 141 -1.31 -9.01 5.54
CA GLU A 141 -1.37 -10.32 4.88
C GLU A 141 -0.48 -10.34 3.63
N TRP A 142 -0.58 -9.31 2.80
CA TRP A 142 0.20 -9.23 1.56
C TRP A 142 1.71 -9.15 1.83
N THR A 143 2.15 -8.37 2.83
CA THR A 143 3.57 -8.21 3.19
C THR A 143 4.17 -9.38 3.97
N GLY A 144 3.36 -10.19 4.64
CA GLY A 144 3.78 -11.15 5.67
C GLY A 144 4.81 -12.22 5.26
N SER A 145 5.07 -12.42 3.95
CA SER A 145 6.10 -13.34 3.44
C SER A 145 7.10 -12.65 2.49
N ARG A 146 7.08 -11.33 2.43
CA ARG A 146 7.87 -10.52 1.50
C ARG A 146 8.86 -9.65 2.28
N HIS A 147 10.04 -9.43 1.69
CA HIS A 147 11.01 -8.44 2.16
C HIS A 147 10.94 -7.23 1.24
N LEU A 148 10.67 -6.07 1.82
CA LEU A 148 10.39 -4.85 1.07
C LEU A 148 11.51 -3.83 1.23
N VAL A 149 11.87 -3.20 0.11
CA VAL A 149 12.77 -2.05 0.07
C VAL A 149 12.00 -0.81 -0.38
N GLY A 150 12.10 0.27 0.39
CA GLY A 150 11.43 1.53 0.12
C GLY A 150 12.20 2.41 -0.87
N VAL A 151 11.49 3.11 -1.77
CA VAL A 151 12.03 4.22 -2.57
C VAL A 151 11.15 5.43 -2.37
N MET A 152 11.69 6.48 -1.72
CA MET A 152 10.97 7.69 -1.29
C MET A 152 11.57 8.94 -1.93
N GLY A 153 10.78 10.01 -1.99
CA GLY A 153 11.22 11.31 -2.52
C GLY A 153 10.97 11.51 -4.01
N ALA A 154 11.46 12.62 -4.53
CA ALA A 154 11.43 13.02 -5.95
C ALA A 154 10.06 12.90 -6.64
N HIS A 155 8.97 13.23 -5.94
CA HIS A 155 7.59 13.17 -6.48
C HIS A 155 7.39 14.09 -7.69
N ALA A 156 8.19 15.16 -7.82
CA ALA A 156 8.15 16.11 -8.92
C ALA A 156 9.00 15.69 -10.13
N ALA A 157 9.65 14.53 -10.13
CA ALA A 157 10.44 14.05 -11.26
C ALA A 157 9.51 13.73 -12.44
N GLU A 158 9.59 14.51 -13.51
CA GLU A 158 8.78 14.28 -14.71
C GLU A 158 9.33 13.12 -15.53
N ARG A 159 8.45 12.38 -16.20
CA ARG A 159 8.81 11.35 -17.17
C ARG A 159 9.70 11.95 -18.26
N GLY A 160 10.70 11.20 -18.72
CA GLY A 160 11.69 11.67 -19.70
C GLY A 160 12.88 12.41 -19.08
N THR A 161 12.90 12.69 -17.77
CA THR A 161 14.07 13.28 -17.09
C THR A 161 15.06 12.21 -16.64
N ALA A 162 16.31 12.62 -16.42
CA ALA A 162 17.35 11.74 -15.90
C ALA A 162 17.02 11.23 -14.49
N ALA A 163 16.39 12.06 -13.64
CA ALA A 163 15.96 11.68 -12.32
C ALA A 163 14.91 10.57 -12.35
N TYR A 164 13.92 10.68 -13.23
CA TYR A 164 12.90 9.64 -13.43
C TYR A 164 13.53 8.33 -13.94
N ALA A 165 14.38 8.41 -14.96
CA ALA A 165 15.08 7.24 -15.50
C ALA A 165 16.01 6.58 -14.46
N GLY A 166 16.70 7.37 -13.63
CA GLY A 166 17.53 6.86 -12.52
C GLY A 166 16.70 6.09 -11.49
N ALA A 167 15.56 6.63 -11.06
CA ALA A 167 14.65 5.96 -10.15
C ALA A 167 14.07 4.66 -10.76
N ALA A 168 13.77 4.64 -12.06
CA ALA A 168 13.31 3.43 -12.74
C ALA A 168 14.39 2.35 -12.79
N ARG A 169 15.64 2.70 -13.09
CA ARG A 169 16.76 1.76 -13.06
C ARG A 169 17.02 1.23 -11.65
N LEU A 170 16.96 2.10 -10.64
CA LEU A 170 17.01 1.67 -9.24
C LEU A 170 15.93 0.62 -8.94
N GLY A 171 14.67 0.91 -9.27
CA GLY A 171 13.57 -0.03 -9.09
C GLY A 171 13.79 -1.36 -9.82
N GLN A 172 14.34 -1.34 -11.05
CA GLN A 172 14.65 -2.56 -11.81
C GLN A 172 15.73 -3.41 -11.13
N VAL A 173 16.75 -2.80 -10.55
CA VAL A 173 17.81 -3.52 -9.85
C VAL A 173 17.31 -4.10 -8.54
N LEU A 174 16.63 -3.30 -7.71
CA LEU A 174 16.10 -3.71 -6.41
C LEU A 174 15.04 -4.79 -6.55
N GLY A 175 14.16 -4.68 -7.55
CA GLY A 175 13.07 -5.62 -7.81
C GLY A 175 13.51 -7.05 -8.16
N ARG A 176 14.80 -7.27 -8.42
CA ARG A 176 15.35 -8.62 -8.65
C ARG A 176 15.45 -9.46 -7.39
N GLN A 177 15.53 -8.83 -6.24
CA GLN A 177 15.79 -9.51 -4.96
C GLN A 177 14.76 -9.18 -3.89
N ARG A 178 14.09 -8.04 -4.00
CA ARG A 178 13.14 -7.50 -3.01
C ARG A 178 11.89 -6.99 -3.70
N VAL A 179 10.83 -6.84 -2.94
CA VAL A 179 9.65 -6.12 -3.41
C VAL A 179 9.89 -4.63 -3.20
N VAL A 180 9.76 -3.83 -4.26
CA VAL A 180 9.92 -2.37 -4.15
C VAL A 180 8.61 -1.75 -3.68
N ALA A 181 8.68 -1.00 -2.57
CA ALA A 181 7.58 -0.24 -2.01
C ALA A 181 7.80 1.28 -2.23
N THR A 182 6.74 2.00 -2.56
CA THR A 182 6.76 3.46 -2.73
C THR A 182 5.49 4.09 -2.17
N GLY A 183 5.46 5.43 -2.10
CA GLY A 183 4.22 6.16 -1.82
C GLY A 183 3.13 6.02 -2.90
N GLY A 184 3.37 5.29 -3.98
CA GLY A 184 2.38 4.92 -4.99
C GLY A 184 1.92 6.03 -5.92
N GLY A 185 2.45 7.24 -5.80
CA GLY A 185 2.11 8.40 -6.62
C GLY A 185 2.91 8.53 -7.93
N PRO A 186 2.84 9.70 -8.59
CA PRO A 186 3.63 10.00 -9.78
C PRO A 186 5.11 10.26 -9.46
N GLY A 187 5.90 10.58 -10.47
CA GLY A 187 7.31 10.92 -10.33
C GLY A 187 8.22 9.73 -10.09
N ALA A 188 9.19 9.87 -9.19
CA ALA A 188 10.13 8.79 -8.91
C ALA A 188 9.46 7.55 -8.29
N MET A 189 8.33 7.71 -7.61
CA MET A 189 7.54 6.59 -7.10
C MET A 189 6.99 5.73 -8.25
N GLU A 190 6.40 6.37 -9.25
CA GLU A 190 5.97 5.72 -10.49
C GLU A 190 7.15 5.03 -11.19
N ALA A 191 8.27 5.75 -11.34
CA ALA A 191 9.47 5.25 -11.99
C ALA A 191 10.02 4.00 -11.29
N ALA A 192 10.11 4.02 -9.94
CA ALA A 192 10.60 2.89 -9.17
C ALA A 192 9.66 1.66 -9.28
N ASN A 193 8.34 1.87 -9.22
CA ASN A 193 7.38 0.78 -9.45
C ASN A 193 7.44 0.24 -10.89
N LEU A 194 7.60 1.10 -11.91
CA LEU A 194 7.83 0.67 -13.30
C LEU A 194 9.08 -0.20 -13.39
N GLY A 195 10.20 0.27 -12.86
CA GLY A 195 11.45 -0.48 -12.88
C GLY A 195 11.30 -1.83 -12.19
N ALA A 196 10.69 -1.85 -11.00
CA ALA A 196 10.44 -3.07 -10.25
C ALA A 196 9.57 -4.06 -11.03
N SER A 197 8.48 -3.61 -11.64
CA SER A 197 7.60 -4.44 -12.46
C SER A 197 8.33 -5.11 -13.63
N LEU A 198 9.40 -4.49 -14.12
CA LEU A 198 10.26 -4.97 -15.22
C LEU A 198 11.57 -5.61 -14.74
N SER A 199 11.73 -5.92 -13.45
CA SER A 199 12.99 -6.42 -12.88
C SER A 199 13.44 -7.76 -13.47
N GLY A 200 12.52 -8.61 -13.92
CA GLY A 200 12.81 -9.86 -14.63
C GLY A 200 13.03 -9.72 -16.13
N ARG A 201 12.97 -8.50 -16.69
CA ARG A 201 13.09 -8.21 -18.11
C ARG A 201 14.47 -7.62 -18.44
N PRO A 202 14.91 -7.71 -19.74
CA PRO A 202 16.11 -7.02 -20.20
C PRO A 202 15.99 -5.49 -20.03
N VAL A 203 17.14 -4.79 -19.96
CA VAL A 203 17.17 -3.33 -19.78
C VAL A 203 16.48 -2.58 -20.93
N GLU A 204 16.49 -3.15 -22.12
CA GLU A 204 15.85 -2.59 -23.31
C GLU A 204 14.32 -2.47 -23.13
N ALA A 205 13.71 -3.38 -22.38
CA ALA A 205 12.28 -3.28 -22.07
C ALA A 205 11.97 -2.07 -21.19
N LEU A 206 12.85 -1.75 -20.25
CA LEU A 206 12.71 -0.53 -19.43
C LEU A 206 12.95 0.73 -20.28
N ASP A 207 13.97 0.73 -21.16
CA ASP A 207 14.24 1.87 -22.03
C ASP A 207 13.09 2.15 -23.00
N GLU A 208 12.45 1.09 -23.56
CA GLU A 208 11.24 1.22 -24.37
C GLU A 208 10.08 1.84 -23.57
N ALA A 209 9.81 1.35 -22.36
CA ALA A 209 8.75 1.88 -21.50
C ALA A 209 9.02 3.35 -21.12
N LEU A 210 10.26 3.71 -20.79
CA LEU A 210 10.66 5.08 -20.50
C LEU A 210 10.44 6.02 -21.69
N ALA A 211 10.76 5.57 -22.91
CA ALA A 211 10.55 6.35 -24.13
C ALA A 211 9.05 6.59 -24.38
N MET A 212 8.20 5.58 -24.19
CA MET A 212 6.75 5.73 -24.32
C MET A 212 6.18 6.72 -23.29
N LEU A 213 6.59 6.61 -22.03
CA LEU A 213 6.10 7.46 -20.96
C LEU A 213 6.53 8.92 -21.12
N ALA A 214 7.71 9.17 -21.73
CA ALA A 214 8.22 10.52 -21.99
C ALA A 214 7.33 11.33 -22.95
N GLU A 215 6.45 10.68 -23.74
CA GLU A 215 5.48 11.37 -24.59
C GLU A 215 4.46 12.20 -23.78
N VAL A 216 4.18 11.81 -22.54
CA VAL A 216 3.30 12.54 -21.61
C VAL A 216 4.03 12.70 -20.28
N PRO A 217 4.85 13.75 -20.13
CA PRO A 217 5.77 13.92 -19.00
C PRO A 217 5.09 14.04 -17.63
N SER A 218 3.89 14.62 -17.59
CA SER A 218 3.19 14.93 -16.36
C SER A 218 1.70 14.53 -16.45
N TYR A 219 1.11 14.20 -15.30
CA TYR A 219 -0.35 13.99 -15.19
C TYR A 219 -1.14 15.31 -15.34
N ARG A 220 -0.47 16.45 -15.33
CA ARG A 220 -1.05 17.76 -15.65
C ARG A 220 -0.69 18.16 -17.08
N PRO A 221 -1.60 18.71 -17.88
CA PRO A 221 -2.98 19.05 -17.51
C PRO A 221 -4.00 17.91 -17.65
N SER A 222 -3.61 16.71 -18.09
CA SER A 222 -4.55 15.62 -18.35
C SER A 222 -4.12 14.30 -17.70
N VAL A 223 -4.81 13.92 -16.63
CA VAL A 223 -4.64 12.60 -16.00
C VAL A 223 -4.99 11.47 -16.99
N ASP A 224 -6.02 11.64 -17.83
CA ASP A 224 -6.42 10.64 -18.83
C ASP A 224 -5.31 10.35 -19.87
N ALA A 225 -4.58 11.38 -20.31
CA ALA A 225 -3.46 11.21 -21.24
C ALA A 225 -2.30 10.47 -20.56
N TRP A 226 -1.99 10.87 -19.33
CA TRP A 226 -0.92 10.27 -18.53
C TRP A 226 -1.20 8.80 -18.24
N LEU A 227 -2.44 8.45 -17.86
CA LEU A 227 -2.86 7.07 -17.64
C LEU A 227 -2.81 6.22 -18.92
N ARG A 228 -3.30 6.74 -20.04
CA ARG A 228 -3.28 5.98 -21.31
C ARG A 228 -1.87 5.56 -21.72
N THR A 229 -0.87 6.43 -21.59
CA THR A 229 0.52 6.05 -21.89
C THR A 229 1.06 5.04 -20.87
N ALA A 230 0.70 5.18 -19.58
CA ALA A 230 1.12 4.25 -18.54
C ALA A 230 0.51 2.85 -18.74
N PHE A 231 -0.78 2.75 -19.00
CA PHE A 231 -1.43 1.47 -19.31
C PHE A 231 -0.87 0.84 -20.59
N ALA A 232 -0.65 1.65 -21.65
CA ALA A 232 -0.04 1.16 -22.89
C ALA A 232 1.38 0.60 -22.69
N ALA A 233 2.19 1.23 -21.83
CA ALA A 233 3.51 0.73 -21.47
C ALA A 233 3.43 -0.55 -20.61
N ARG A 234 2.49 -0.62 -19.65
CA ARG A 234 2.26 -1.81 -18.84
C ARG A 234 1.81 -3.00 -19.68
N ASP A 235 0.87 -2.80 -20.58
CA ASP A 235 0.26 -3.87 -21.38
C ASP A 235 1.24 -4.50 -22.39
N ARG A 236 2.35 -3.82 -22.73
CA ARG A 236 3.45 -4.40 -23.51
C ARG A 236 4.24 -5.47 -22.77
N HIS A 237 4.18 -5.45 -21.46
CA HIS A 237 4.94 -6.36 -20.61
C HIS A 237 4.00 -7.06 -19.62
N PRO A 238 3.22 -8.05 -20.07
CA PRO A 238 2.35 -8.84 -19.21
C PRO A 238 3.20 -9.62 -18.18
N ASP A 239 2.57 -10.02 -17.09
CA ASP A 239 3.20 -10.71 -15.96
C ASP A 239 4.32 -9.88 -15.29
N PRO A 240 3.98 -8.72 -14.71
CA PRO A 240 4.95 -7.88 -14.00
C PRO A 240 5.45 -8.58 -12.74
N ALA A 241 6.68 -8.26 -12.33
CA ALA A 241 7.14 -8.61 -10.98
C ALA A 241 6.38 -7.78 -9.93
N GLU A 242 6.28 -8.33 -8.72
CA GLU A 242 5.52 -7.68 -7.63
C GLU A 242 6.15 -6.35 -7.21
N SER A 243 5.31 -5.36 -6.98
CA SER A 243 5.68 -4.08 -6.37
C SER A 243 4.50 -3.48 -5.61
N LEU A 244 4.77 -2.61 -4.66
CA LEU A 244 3.78 -2.04 -3.76
C LEU A 244 3.73 -0.52 -3.90
N GLY A 245 2.52 0.01 -4.00
CA GLY A 245 2.24 1.43 -3.84
C GLY A 245 1.38 1.66 -2.60
N ILE A 246 1.72 2.66 -1.78
CA ILE A 246 0.93 3.04 -0.60
C ILE A 246 0.50 4.50 -0.71
N PRO A 247 -0.44 4.84 -1.61
CA PRO A 247 -0.92 6.20 -1.81
C PRO A 247 -2.03 6.59 -0.84
N THR A 248 -2.41 7.87 -0.88
CA THR A 248 -3.51 8.41 -0.08
C THR A 248 -4.47 9.23 -0.94
N TRP A 249 -5.72 9.36 -0.48
CA TRP A 249 -6.68 10.34 -1.00
C TRP A 249 -6.59 11.70 -0.29
N HIS A 250 -5.61 11.90 0.60
CA HIS A 250 -5.49 13.12 1.41
C HIS A 250 -4.90 14.31 0.62
N TYR A 251 -3.85 14.08 -0.18
CA TYR A 251 -3.11 15.11 -0.89
C TYR A 251 -3.67 15.36 -2.31
N GLY A 252 -4.85 15.93 -2.42
CA GLY A 252 -5.36 16.43 -3.69
C GLY A 252 -5.33 15.40 -4.82
N HIS A 253 -5.17 15.88 -6.03
CA HIS A 253 -5.22 15.10 -7.26
C HIS A 253 -3.88 14.42 -7.63
N GLU A 254 -3.28 13.65 -6.75
CA GLU A 254 -2.17 12.80 -7.15
C GLU A 254 -2.70 11.38 -7.49
N PRO A 255 -2.82 11.05 -8.79
CA PRO A 255 -3.33 9.73 -9.18
C PRO A 255 -2.31 8.65 -8.83
N PRO A 256 -2.74 7.47 -8.33
CA PRO A 256 -1.86 6.33 -8.16
C PRO A 256 -1.19 5.93 -9.47
N ASN A 257 0.08 5.51 -9.41
CA ASN A 257 0.72 4.96 -10.60
C ASN A 257 0.19 3.55 -10.91
N VAL A 258 0.23 3.16 -12.19
CA VAL A 258 -0.34 1.88 -12.67
C VAL A 258 0.62 0.70 -12.57
N PHE A 259 1.88 0.93 -12.16
CA PHE A 259 2.92 -0.09 -12.17
C PHE A 259 3.06 -0.83 -10.85
N ALA A 260 2.47 -0.32 -9.77
CA ALA A 260 2.34 -1.06 -8.54
C ALA A 260 1.33 -2.20 -8.71
N THR A 261 1.75 -3.43 -8.43
CA THR A 261 0.89 -4.63 -8.55
C THR A 261 -0.06 -4.79 -7.37
N GLY A 262 0.32 -4.27 -6.19
CA GLY A 262 -0.54 -4.10 -5.03
C GLY A 262 -0.60 -2.63 -4.63
N ILE A 263 -1.81 -2.11 -4.38
CA ILE A 263 -1.99 -0.71 -4.00
C ILE A 263 -2.78 -0.63 -2.69
N ALA A 264 -2.08 -0.28 -1.61
CA ALA A 264 -2.69 0.01 -0.31
C ALA A 264 -3.07 1.49 -0.24
N LYS A 265 -4.28 1.85 -0.64
CA LYS A 265 -4.69 3.25 -0.70
C LYS A 265 -5.53 3.64 0.51
N TYR A 266 -5.11 4.68 1.21
CA TYR A 266 -5.68 5.16 2.46
C TYR A 266 -6.42 6.49 2.31
N PHE A 267 -7.41 6.71 3.16
CA PHE A 267 -7.99 8.03 3.39
C PHE A 267 -7.18 8.82 4.44
N GLY A 268 -6.69 8.13 5.49
CA GLY A 268 -5.93 8.72 6.59
C GLY A 268 -4.43 8.81 6.31
N ASN A 269 -3.89 10.03 6.12
CA ASN A 269 -2.48 10.18 5.78
C ASN A 269 -1.48 9.83 6.91
N PRO A 270 -1.72 10.17 8.20
CA PRO A 270 -0.73 9.88 9.24
C PRO A 270 -0.42 8.39 9.43
N ALA A 271 -1.46 7.54 9.38
CA ALA A 271 -1.30 6.09 9.45
C ALA A 271 -0.54 5.57 8.21
N ARG A 272 -0.93 6.05 7.03
CA ARG A 272 -0.29 5.67 5.76
C ARG A 272 1.21 5.99 5.72
N GLU A 273 1.64 7.14 6.23
CA GLU A 273 3.06 7.52 6.29
C GLU A 273 3.86 6.59 7.19
N ALA A 274 3.34 6.29 8.38
CA ALA A 274 3.99 5.37 9.31
C ALA A 274 4.12 3.95 8.71
N ILE A 275 3.02 3.41 8.21
CA ILE A 275 2.98 2.05 7.65
C ILE A 275 3.90 1.89 6.45
N LEU A 276 4.01 2.91 5.57
CA LEU A 276 4.92 2.87 4.42
C LEU A 276 6.38 2.64 4.83
N LEU A 277 6.82 3.23 5.93
CA LEU A 277 8.19 3.07 6.45
C LEU A 277 8.32 1.72 7.17
N GLU A 278 7.36 1.37 8.02
CA GLU A 278 7.37 0.14 8.83
C GLU A 278 7.44 -1.14 7.97
N VAL A 279 6.79 -1.17 6.80
CA VAL A 279 6.81 -2.36 5.93
C VAL A 279 8.13 -2.53 5.17
N CYS A 280 9.01 -1.54 5.14
CA CYS A 280 10.27 -1.55 4.40
C CYS A 280 11.42 -2.15 5.23
N ASP A 281 11.30 -3.41 5.60
CA ASP A 281 12.24 -4.14 6.47
C ASP A 281 13.64 -4.35 5.86
N ALA A 282 13.78 -4.24 4.53
CA ALA A 282 15.06 -4.36 3.84
C ALA A 282 15.78 -3.00 3.62
N GLY A 283 15.24 -1.92 4.16
CA GLY A 283 15.83 -0.57 4.08
C GLY A 283 15.08 0.37 3.15
N ILE A 284 15.46 1.65 3.20
CA ILE A 284 14.83 2.73 2.42
C ILE A 284 15.88 3.57 1.70
N VAL A 285 15.66 3.81 0.42
CA VAL A 285 16.41 4.76 -0.41
C VAL A 285 15.63 6.07 -0.52
N PHE A 286 16.20 7.16 -0.02
CA PHE A 286 15.66 8.51 -0.08
C PHE A 286 16.32 9.28 -1.22
N LEU A 287 15.56 9.55 -2.28
CA LEU A 287 15.96 10.43 -3.38
C LEU A 287 15.79 11.90 -2.98
N GLU A 288 16.37 12.82 -3.74
CA GLU A 288 16.22 14.25 -3.50
C GLU A 288 14.74 14.64 -3.44
N GLY A 289 14.31 15.26 -2.33
CA GLY A 289 12.90 15.54 -2.09
C GLY A 289 12.70 16.75 -1.18
N ALA A 290 11.46 17.10 -0.90
CA ALA A 290 11.10 18.27 -0.09
C ALA A 290 10.65 17.87 1.33
N GLY A 291 9.72 18.65 1.90
CA GLY A 291 9.27 18.51 3.29
C GLY A 291 8.75 17.12 3.66
N GLY A 292 7.97 16.48 2.79
CA GLY A 292 7.48 15.12 3.02
C GLY A 292 8.63 14.11 3.13
N THR A 293 9.62 14.20 2.23
CA THR A 293 10.79 13.29 2.28
C THR A 293 11.64 13.53 3.53
N VAL A 294 11.78 14.79 3.98
CA VAL A 294 12.47 15.08 5.27
C VAL A 294 11.69 14.48 6.44
N GLN A 295 10.37 14.56 6.43
CA GLN A 295 9.53 13.91 7.44
C GLN A 295 9.74 12.39 7.42
N GLU A 296 9.71 11.74 6.25
CA GLU A 296 9.96 10.30 6.09
C GLU A 296 11.34 9.92 6.62
N ILE A 297 12.41 10.67 6.29
CA ILE A 297 13.78 10.43 6.80
C ILE A 297 13.81 10.43 8.33
N PHE A 298 13.20 11.44 8.99
CA PHE A 298 13.29 11.53 10.44
C PHE A 298 12.27 10.66 11.17
N GLN A 299 11.19 10.26 10.53
CA GLN A 299 10.28 9.25 11.07
C GLN A 299 10.94 7.87 11.04
N ASP A 300 11.54 7.44 9.93
CA ASP A 300 12.31 6.20 9.81
C ASP A 300 13.54 6.23 10.74
N ALA A 301 14.24 7.36 10.81
CA ALA A 301 15.34 7.54 11.77
C ALA A 301 14.89 7.40 13.22
N CYS A 302 13.66 7.78 13.57
CA CYS A 302 13.13 7.60 14.91
C CYS A 302 12.89 6.11 15.22
N GLU A 303 12.38 5.34 14.29
CA GLU A 303 12.21 3.89 14.44
C GLU A 303 13.58 3.20 14.59
N ASN A 304 14.51 3.47 13.71
CA ASN A 304 15.87 2.94 13.73
C ASN A 304 16.67 3.38 14.99
N TYR A 305 16.38 4.56 15.55
CA TYR A 305 17.02 5.05 16.78
C TYR A 305 16.71 4.19 18.01
N TYR A 306 15.48 3.61 18.06
CA TYR A 306 15.05 2.72 19.13
C TYR A 306 15.22 1.24 18.79
N ALA A 307 15.58 0.91 17.54
CA ALA A 307 15.84 -0.45 17.10
C ALA A 307 17.13 -1.02 17.73
N ASP A 308 17.20 -2.32 17.84
CA ASP A 308 18.43 -3.05 18.13
C ASP A 308 19.15 -3.49 16.84
N GLU A 309 20.35 -4.05 16.98
CA GLU A 309 21.17 -4.50 15.84
C GLU A 309 20.48 -5.55 14.95
N SER A 310 19.46 -6.22 15.43
CA SER A 310 18.73 -7.25 14.67
C SER A 310 17.52 -6.71 13.91
N SER A 311 17.12 -5.48 14.18
CA SER A 311 15.89 -4.87 13.64
C SER A 311 16.14 -3.52 12.93
N VAL A 312 17.35 -2.97 13.02
CA VAL A 312 17.69 -1.74 12.30
C VAL A 312 17.82 -2.00 10.79
N ALA A 313 17.17 -1.15 9.97
CA ALA A 313 17.19 -1.25 8.52
C ALA A 313 18.07 -0.16 7.89
N PRO A 314 18.74 -0.41 6.73
CA PRO A 314 19.55 0.59 6.05
C PRO A 314 18.75 1.82 5.59
N MET A 315 19.27 3.01 5.87
CA MET A 315 18.80 4.30 5.39
C MET A 315 19.80 4.87 4.39
N VAL A 316 19.43 5.05 3.14
CA VAL A 316 20.34 5.51 2.08
C VAL A 316 19.84 6.82 1.49
N LEU A 317 20.56 7.91 1.71
CA LEU A 317 20.28 9.22 1.12
C LEU A 317 21.11 9.38 -0.17
N VAL A 318 20.43 9.64 -1.29
CA VAL A 318 21.05 9.84 -2.60
C VAL A 318 21.20 11.32 -2.89
N GLY A 319 22.40 11.79 -3.26
CA GLY A 319 22.72 13.19 -3.55
C GLY A 319 23.45 13.88 -2.39
N LYS A 320 24.78 13.68 -2.31
CA LYS A 320 25.61 14.26 -1.23
C LYS A 320 25.44 15.76 -1.09
N THR A 321 25.61 16.51 -2.17
CA THR A 321 25.48 17.97 -2.15
C THR A 321 24.08 18.39 -1.70
N TYR A 322 23.04 17.70 -2.19
CA TYR A 322 21.66 18.02 -1.83
C TYR A 322 21.42 17.87 -0.33
N TRP A 323 21.77 16.70 0.24
CA TRP A 323 21.50 16.39 1.65
C TRP A 323 22.49 16.98 2.64
N THR A 324 23.59 17.62 2.16
CA THR A 324 24.54 18.32 3.05
C THR A 324 24.46 19.84 2.95
N GLU A 325 24.06 20.39 1.79
CA GLU A 325 24.13 21.83 1.52
C GLU A 325 22.76 22.42 1.18
N THR A 326 22.03 21.82 0.22
CA THR A 326 20.76 22.38 -0.26
C THR A 326 19.63 22.19 0.76
N LEU A 327 19.46 20.97 1.24
CA LEU A 327 18.51 20.61 2.30
C LEU A 327 19.22 19.70 3.31
N PRO A 328 19.97 20.27 4.28
CA PRO A 328 20.99 19.56 5.06
C PRO A 328 20.42 18.62 6.13
N ALA A 329 19.69 17.59 5.73
CA ALA A 329 19.18 16.54 6.60
C ALA A 329 20.27 15.61 7.11
N TRP A 330 21.31 15.33 6.28
CA TRP A 330 22.39 14.40 6.62
C TRP A 330 23.17 14.75 7.89
N PRO A 331 23.63 16.01 8.13
CA PRO A 331 24.35 16.35 9.36
C PRO A 331 23.54 16.07 10.63
N LEU A 332 22.22 16.31 10.58
CA LEU A 332 21.32 16.04 11.70
C LEU A 332 21.09 14.54 11.89
N LEU A 333 20.83 13.79 10.82
CA LEU A 333 20.68 12.33 10.84
C LEU A 333 21.93 11.65 11.42
N ARG A 334 23.12 12.05 10.94
CA ARG A 334 24.40 11.56 11.43
C ARG A 334 24.63 11.86 12.92
N SER A 335 24.17 13.03 13.37
CA SER A 335 24.28 13.40 14.80
C SER A 335 23.35 12.56 15.67
N LEU A 336 22.15 12.27 15.18
CA LEU A 336 21.15 11.42 15.83
C LEU A 336 21.67 9.97 15.94
N ALA A 337 22.26 9.44 14.88
CA ALA A 337 22.71 8.06 14.80
C ALA A 337 23.92 7.73 15.69
N ARG A 338 24.70 8.74 16.11
CA ARG A 338 25.96 8.56 16.81
C ARG A 338 25.81 7.71 18.10
N GLY A 339 26.59 6.62 18.15
CA GLY A 339 26.60 5.69 19.30
C GLY A 339 25.34 4.82 19.40
N ARG A 340 24.56 4.71 18.33
CA ARG A 340 23.39 3.85 18.24
C ARG A 340 23.63 2.72 17.23
N ALA A 341 22.82 1.65 17.29
CA ALA A 341 22.87 0.57 16.31
C ALA A 341 22.74 1.09 14.86
N MET A 342 21.90 2.08 14.65
CA MET A 342 21.71 2.68 13.33
C MET A 342 22.93 3.44 12.76
N GLU A 343 23.99 3.72 13.54
CA GLU A 343 25.16 4.51 13.05
C GLU A 343 25.84 3.85 11.85
N GLY A 344 25.92 2.51 11.84
CA GLY A 344 26.48 1.72 10.74
C GLY A 344 25.51 1.51 9.56
N HIS A 345 24.24 1.91 9.70
CA HIS A 345 23.17 1.65 8.73
C HIS A 345 22.66 2.91 8.04
N ILE A 346 23.24 4.07 8.29
CA ILE A 346 22.95 5.31 7.55
C ILE A 346 24.02 5.54 6.50
N HIS A 347 23.61 5.78 5.26
CA HIS A 347 24.51 5.93 4.12
C HIS A 347 24.18 7.19 3.32
N LEU A 348 25.20 7.85 2.81
CA LEU A 348 25.10 9.00 1.93
C LEU A 348 25.89 8.73 0.66
N VAL A 349 25.19 8.63 -0.46
CA VAL A 349 25.76 8.25 -1.76
C VAL A 349 25.45 9.30 -2.83
N ASP A 350 26.12 9.24 -3.98
CA ASP A 350 25.90 10.19 -5.06
C ASP A 350 25.00 9.65 -6.17
N SER A 351 24.82 8.31 -6.25
CA SER A 351 24.07 7.72 -7.34
C SER A 351 23.10 6.64 -6.87
N THR A 352 22.12 6.36 -7.71
CA THR A 352 21.15 5.27 -7.51
C THR A 352 21.81 3.89 -7.61
N GLU A 353 22.89 3.77 -8.38
CA GLU A 353 23.68 2.55 -8.49
C GLU A 353 24.43 2.23 -7.18
N GLU A 354 25.03 3.25 -6.54
CA GLU A 354 25.65 3.09 -5.22
C GLU A 354 24.59 2.71 -4.17
N ALA A 355 23.41 3.35 -4.21
CA ALA A 355 22.32 3.05 -3.30
C ALA A 355 21.83 1.59 -3.44
N ALA A 356 21.68 1.10 -4.68
CA ALA A 356 21.31 -0.29 -4.94
C ALA A 356 22.33 -1.28 -4.37
N GLY A 357 23.63 -0.95 -4.36
CA GLY A 357 24.67 -1.77 -3.74
C GLY A 357 24.50 -1.90 -2.24
N VAL A 358 24.11 -0.83 -1.54
CA VAL A 358 23.95 -0.82 -0.08
C VAL A 358 22.76 -1.66 0.39
N VAL A 359 21.61 -1.54 -0.25
CA VAL A 359 20.37 -2.26 0.16
C VAL A 359 20.20 -3.63 -0.50
N GLY A 360 21.08 -3.98 -1.44
CA GLY A 360 21.10 -5.27 -2.13
C GLY A 360 21.99 -6.34 -1.47
N GLU A 361 22.81 -5.93 -0.50
CA GLU A 361 23.61 -6.84 0.32
C GLU A 361 22.78 -7.43 1.49
#